data_867b8a3e98d270e82c41b30b75280fc7
#
_entry.id   867b8a3e98d270e82c41b30b75280fc7
#
_cell.length_a   1.000
_cell.length_b   1.000
_cell.length_c   1.000
_cell.angle_alpha   90.00
_cell.angle_beta   90.00
_cell.angle_gamma   90.00
#
_symmetry.space_group_name_H-M   'P 1'
#
loop_
_entity.id
_entity.type
_entity.pdbx_description
1 polymer ?
#
loop_
_entity_poly.entity_id
_entity_poly.type
_entity_poly.pdbx_seq_one_letter_code
_entity_poly.pdbx_strand_id
1 'polypeptide(L)'
;MTFHVSTQAGVVRQTERHLHSDPPRREELAALADEVRAIIADAVPADVRASVVAAVGVAGTATSCAAIDQELDPYDPARVHGYRLEAGALELMLARLAEMDLERRRHVTGLHPDRAPTIVAGVVILLEALRAFGLDEVEVSEHDILWGAALTVAADTAG
;
A
#
# COMPACT_ATOMS: atom_id res chain seq x y z
N MET A 1 7.52 14.74 16.81
CA MET A 1 6.40 14.40 16.68
C MET A 1 5.67 14.07 16.89
N THR A 2 4.62 13.96 17.50
CA THR A 2 4.35 13.06 16.86
C THR A 2 2.99 12.60 16.93
N PHE A 3 2.33 12.53 15.86
CA PHE A 3 1.07 11.90 15.68
C PHE A 3 1.30 10.45 15.21
N HIS A 4 0.59 9.51 15.83
CA HIS A 4 0.54 8.11 15.36
C HIS A 4 -0.88 7.58 15.61
N VAL A 5 -1.37 6.76 14.70
CA VAL A 5 -2.69 6.14 14.78
C VAL A 5 -2.69 4.80 14.07
N SER A 6 -3.43 3.83 14.60
CA SER A 6 -3.75 2.58 13.93
C SER A 6 -5.19 2.65 13.42
N THR A 7 -5.38 2.27 12.16
CA THR A 7 -6.69 2.33 11.51
C THR A 7 -7.20 0.94 11.13
N GLN A 8 -8.48 0.87 10.78
CA GLN A 8 -9.12 -0.36 10.30
C GLN A 8 -8.99 -0.55 8.77
N ALA A 9 -8.18 0.25 8.10
CA ALA A 9 -7.93 0.17 6.66
C ALA A 9 -6.92 -0.95 6.30
N GLY A 10 -7.10 -2.16 6.86
CA GLY A 10 -6.23 -3.30 6.56
C GLY A 10 -6.66 -4.03 5.29
N VAL A 11 -5.69 -4.47 4.45
CA VAL A 11 -5.93 -5.07 3.12
C VAL A 11 -6.85 -6.29 3.15
N VAL A 12 -6.67 -7.20 4.11
CA VAL A 12 -7.53 -8.40 4.24
C VAL A 12 -8.95 -7.99 4.56
N ARG A 13 -9.13 -7.15 5.58
CA ARG A 13 -10.46 -6.68 6.01
C ARG A 13 -11.19 -5.95 4.90
N GLN A 14 -10.52 -5.08 4.18
CA GLN A 14 -11.13 -4.31 3.10
C GLN A 14 -11.46 -5.19 1.89
N THR A 15 -10.63 -6.19 1.58
CA THR A 15 -10.92 -7.19 0.56
C THR A 15 -12.18 -7.98 0.91
N GLU A 16 -12.25 -8.57 2.11
CA GLU A 16 -13.38 -9.38 2.54
C GLU A 16 -14.70 -8.59 2.62
N ARG A 17 -14.60 -7.31 2.96
CA ARG A 17 -15.77 -6.45 3.14
C ARG A 17 -16.35 -5.92 1.84
N HIS A 18 -15.53 -5.67 0.84
CA HIS A 18 -15.94 -4.96 -0.37
C HIS A 18 -15.79 -5.73 -1.67
N LEU A 19 -14.78 -6.60 -1.79
CA LEU A 19 -14.48 -7.26 -3.07
C LEU A 19 -15.04 -8.68 -3.09
N HIS A 20 -16.29 -8.82 -3.55
CA HIS A 20 -17.02 -10.10 -3.60
C HIS A 20 -17.03 -10.72 -4.99
N SER A 21 -16.73 -9.94 -6.02
CA SER A 21 -16.68 -10.37 -7.43
C SER A 21 -15.24 -10.62 -7.86
N ASP A 22 -15.04 -11.51 -8.82
CA ASP A 22 -13.75 -11.78 -9.43
C ASP A 22 -13.88 -11.86 -10.96
N PRO A 23 -13.40 -10.88 -11.71
CA PRO A 23 -12.75 -9.65 -11.22
C PRO A 23 -13.68 -8.72 -10.44
N PRO A 24 -13.13 -7.84 -9.58
CA PRO A 24 -13.93 -6.92 -8.78
C PRO A 24 -14.67 -5.91 -9.65
N ARG A 25 -15.91 -5.57 -9.26
CA ARG A 25 -16.72 -4.60 -9.97
C ARG A 25 -16.35 -3.17 -9.62
N ARG A 26 -16.67 -2.25 -10.51
CA ARG A 26 -16.39 -0.83 -10.31
C ARG A 26 -17.05 -0.27 -9.05
N GLU A 27 -18.27 -0.70 -8.75
CA GLU A 27 -19.01 -0.29 -7.55
C GLU A 27 -18.36 -0.78 -6.27
N GLU A 28 -17.77 -1.98 -6.29
CA GLU A 28 -17.05 -2.56 -5.15
C GLU A 28 -15.76 -1.77 -4.88
N LEU A 29 -15.03 -1.41 -5.93
CA LEU A 29 -13.82 -0.58 -5.82
C LEU A 29 -14.15 0.82 -5.30
N ALA A 30 -15.24 1.43 -5.78
CA ALA A 30 -15.69 2.74 -5.32
C ALA A 30 -16.08 2.71 -3.84
N ALA A 31 -16.85 1.72 -3.40
CA ALA A 31 -17.26 1.56 -2.02
C ALA A 31 -16.04 1.35 -1.08
N LEU A 32 -15.05 0.58 -1.53
CA LEU A 32 -13.78 0.39 -0.81
C LEU A 32 -13.02 1.71 -0.68
N ALA A 33 -12.87 2.46 -1.77
CA ALA A 33 -12.18 3.74 -1.77
C ALA A 33 -12.87 4.77 -0.84
N ASP A 34 -14.21 4.84 -0.88
CA ASP A 34 -15.01 5.73 -0.04
C ASP A 34 -14.85 5.40 1.46
N GLU A 35 -14.88 4.12 1.82
CA GLU A 35 -14.65 3.71 3.21
C GLU A 35 -13.24 4.01 3.68
N VAL A 36 -12.21 3.71 2.88
CA VAL A 36 -10.81 4.01 3.23
C VAL A 36 -10.62 5.51 3.43
N ARG A 37 -11.20 6.33 2.54
CA ARG A 37 -11.16 7.79 2.65
C ARG A 37 -11.80 8.29 3.94
N ALA A 38 -12.97 7.73 4.29
CA ALA A 38 -13.67 8.07 5.52
C ALA A 38 -12.86 7.68 6.76
N ILE A 39 -12.27 6.47 6.78
CA ILE A 39 -11.41 6.00 7.87
C ILE A 39 -10.21 6.94 8.07
N ILE A 40 -9.55 7.36 7.00
CA ILE A 40 -8.39 8.26 7.09
C ILE A 40 -8.83 9.65 7.58
N ALA A 41 -9.94 10.17 7.06
CA ALA A 41 -10.46 11.48 7.44
C ALA A 41 -10.86 11.56 8.92
N ASP A 42 -11.43 10.47 9.45
CA ASP A 42 -11.82 10.36 10.85
C ASP A 42 -10.61 10.17 11.79
N ALA A 43 -9.66 9.33 11.37
CA ALA A 43 -8.51 8.96 12.21
C ALA A 43 -7.40 10.01 12.24
N VAL A 44 -7.26 10.83 11.19
CA VAL A 44 -6.14 11.77 11.05
C VAL A 44 -6.66 13.20 10.93
N PRO A 45 -6.37 14.11 11.90
CA PRO A 45 -6.78 15.51 11.85
C PRO A 45 -6.32 16.22 10.56
N ALA A 46 -7.12 17.16 10.09
CA ALA A 46 -6.87 17.84 8.80
C ALA A 46 -5.55 18.65 8.80
N ASP A 47 -5.21 19.27 9.91
CA ASP A 47 -3.95 20.01 10.09
C ASP A 47 -2.73 19.07 10.06
N VAL A 48 -2.86 17.86 10.62
CA VAL A 48 -1.82 16.82 10.52
C VAL A 48 -1.66 16.40 9.06
N ARG A 49 -2.76 16.10 8.33
CA ARG A 49 -2.69 15.74 6.91
C ARG A 49 -2.02 16.84 6.07
N ALA A 50 -2.40 18.09 6.30
CA ALA A 50 -1.85 19.24 5.57
C ALA A 50 -0.37 19.52 5.87
N SER A 51 0.16 19.02 6.98
CA SER A 51 1.56 19.22 7.38
C SER A 51 2.53 18.18 6.79
N VAL A 52 2.02 17.09 6.23
CA VAL A 52 2.83 16.01 5.66
C VAL A 52 3.34 16.44 4.27
N VAL A 53 4.64 16.30 4.06
CA VAL A 53 5.30 16.69 2.80
C VAL A 53 5.91 15.50 2.04
N ALA A 54 5.99 14.34 2.67
CA ALA A 54 6.49 13.11 2.06
C ALA A 54 5.89 11.88 2.76
N ALA A 55 5.82 10.76 2.06
CA ALA A 55 5.38 9.47 2.59
C ALA A 55 6.44 8.40 2.39
N VAL A 56 6.55 7.51 3.38
CA VAL A 56 7.30 6.26 3.26
C VAL A 56 6.34 5.10 3.44
N GLY A 57 6.22 4.27 2.42
CA GLY A 57 5.42 3.05 2.43
C GLY A 57 6.27 1.84 2.83
N VAL A 58 5.82 1.10 3.84
CA VAL A 58 6.51 -0.11 4.32
C VAL A 58 5.61 -1.34 4.18
N ALA A 59 6.21 -2.50 4.32
CA ALA A 59 5.54 -3.80 4.28
C ALA A 59 4.91 -4.17 2.93
N GLY A 60 4.25 -5.32 2.89
CA GLY A 60 3.99 -6.10 1.69
C GLY A 60 3.18 -5.43 0.57
N THR A 61 2.32 -4.45 0.85
CA THR A 61 1.58 -3.75 -0.22
C THR A 61 2.51 -2.82 -0.99
N ALA A 62 3.23 -1.94 -0.29
CA ALA A 62 4.13 -0.98 -0.92
C ALA A 62 5.25 -1.68 -1.70
N THR A 63 5.88 -2.69 -1.10
CA THR A 63 6.96 -3.45 -1.74
C THR A 63 6.46 -4.27 -2.94
N SER A 64 5.26 -4.86 -2.88
CA SER A 64 4.65 -5.52 -4.03
C SER A 64 4.34 -4.55 -5.17
N CYS A 65 3.78 -3.36 -4.87
CA CYS A 65 3.52 -2.37 -5.90
C CYS A 65 4.82 -1.90 -6.59
N ALA A 66 5.89 -1.66 -5.82
CA ALA A 66 7.19 -1.29 -6.37
C ALA A 66 7.80 -2.41 -7.24
N ALA A 67 7.62 -3.67 -6.85
CA ALA A 67 8.10 -4.80 -7.63
C ALA A 67 7.29 -5.00 -8.92
N ILE A 68 5.96 -4.81 -8.88
CA ILE A 68 5.09 -4.86 -10.06
C ILE A 68 5.44 -3.75 -11.05
N ASP A 69 5.60 -2.51 -10.57
CA ASP A 69 5.89 -1.35 -11.40
C ASP A 69 7.22 -1.47 -12.13
N GLN A 70 8.21 -2.08 -11.47
CA GLN A 70 9.53 -2.37 -12.04
C GLN A 70 9.62 -3.73 -12.76
N GLU A 71 8.55 -4.52 -12.81
CA GLU A 71 8.49 -5.87 -13.39
C GLU A 71 9.63 -6.78 -12.89
N LEU A 72 9.83 -6.83 -11.55
CA LEU A 72 10.94 -7.58 -10.94
C LEU A 72 10.66 -9.08 -10.91
N ASP A 73 11.46 -9.85 -11.65
CA ASP A 73 11.53 -11.30 -11.58
C ASP A 73 12.99 -11.76 -11.85
N PRO A 74 13.70 -12.26 -10.86
CA PRO A 74 13.27 -12.45 -9.45
C PRO A 74 13.10 -11.14 -8.67
N TYR A 75 12.41 -11.20 -7.54
CA TYR A 75 12.28 -10.09 -6.60
C TYR A 75 13.65 -9.61 -6.10
N ASP A 76 13.88 -8.30 -6.13
CA ASP A 76 15.13 -7.68 -5.72
C ASP A 76 14.88 -6.58 -4.66
N PRO A 77 15.15 -6.87 -3.37
CA PRO A 77 14.95 -5.90 -2.29
C PRO A 77 15.77 -4.61 -2.46
N ALA A 78 16.94 -4.69 -3.09
CA ALA A 78 17.79 -3.50 -3.29
C ALA A 78 17.21 -2.54 -4.33
N ARG A 79 16.43 -3.03 -5.27
CA ARG A 79 15.69 -2.23 -6.24
C ARG A 79 14.36 -1.70 -5.69
N VAL A 80 13.78 -2.39 -4.72
CA VAL A 80 12.52 -1.99 -4.07
C VAL A 80 12.75 -0.93 -3.00
N HIS A 81 13.82 -1.07 -2.20
CA HIS A 81 14.14 -0.09 -1.17
C HIS A 81 14.57 1.25 -1.76
N GLY A 82 13.91 2.32 -1.34
CA GLY A 82 14.13 3.67 -1.86
C GLY A 82 13.44 3.96 -3.20
N TYR A 83 12.69 2.99 -3.76
CA TYR A 83 11.94 3.21 -4.98
C TYR A 83 10.82 4.23 -4.75
N ARG A 84 10.69 5.20 -5.67
CA ARG A 84 9.62 6.20 -5.65
C ARG A 84 8.49 5.75 -6.56
N LEU A 85 7.37 5.45 -5.94
CA LEU A 85 6.16 4.95 -6.60
C LEU A 85 5.17 6.10 -6.75
N GLU A 86 4.94 6.52 -7.98
CA GLU A 86 4.05 7.63 -8.31
C GLU A 86 2.57 7.23 -8.21
N ALA A 87 1.72 8.15 -7.80
CA ALA A 87 0.27 7.94 -7.73
C ALA A 87 -0.32 7.57 -9.11
N GLY A 88 0.19 8.17 -10.18
CA GLY A 88 -0.21 7.83 -11.56
C GLY A 88 0.12 6.38 -11.95
N ALA A 89 1.27 5.86 -11.53
CA ALA A 89 1.64 4.45 -11.73
C ALA A 89 0.71 3.51 -10.94
N LEU A 90 0.36 3.88 -9.71
CA LEU A 90 -0.61 3.14 -8.90
C LEU A 90 -2.02 3.14 -9.54
N GLU A 91 -2.46 4.22 -10.14
CA GLU A 91 -3.76 4.30 -10.84
C GLU A 91 -3.80 3.35 -12.06
N LEU A 92 -2.74 3.34 -12.86
CA LEU A 92 -2.61 2.40 -13.99
C LEU A 92 -2.54 0.95 -13.51
N MET A 93 -1.79 0.69 -12.45
CA MET A 93 -1.69 -0.63 -11.82
C MET A 93 -3.04 -1.10 -11.31
N LEU A 94 -3.80 -0.24 -10.63
CA LEU A 94 -5.15 -0.55 -10.15
C LEU A 94 -6.07 -0.92 -11.29
N ALA A 95 -6.10 -0.12 -12.35
CA ALA A 95 -6.93 -0.39 -13.53
C ALA A 95 -6.60 -1.76 -14.13
N ARG A 96 -5.31 -2.06 -14.32
CA ARG A 96 -4.83 -3.35 -14.86
C ARG A 96 -5.20 -4.54 -13.96
N LEU A 97 -4.93 -4.45 -12.64
CA LEU A 97 -5.17 -5.55 -11.70
C LEU A 97 -6.67 -5.81 -11.48
N ALA A 98 -7.49 -4.77 -11.49
CA ALA A 98 -8.94 -4.88 -11.32
C ALA A 98 -9.67 -5.50 -12.52
N GLU A 99 -9.06 -5.51 -13.71
CA GLU A 99 -9.61 -6.21 -14.89
C GLU A 99 -9.28 -7.71 -14.91
N MET A 100 -8.37 -8.16 -14.04
CA MET A 100 -7.93 -9.56 -13.97
C MET A 100 -8.72 -10.32 -12.91
N ASP A 101 -9.08 -11.58 -13.21
CA ASP A 101 -9.46 -12.55 -12.19
C ASP A 101 -8.25 -12.93 -11.31
N LEU A 102 -8.51 -13.61 -10.20
CA LEU A 102 -7.49 -13.99 -9.23
C LEU A 102 -6.38 -14.85 -9.85
N GLU A 103 -6.76 -15.80 -10.73
CA GLU A 103 -5.77 -16.69 -11.36
C GLU A 103 -4.81 -15.91 -12.24
N ARG A 104 -5.30 -14.96 -13.02
CA ARG A 104 -4.43 -14.10 -13.85
C ARG A 104 -3.56 -13.19 -12.99
N ARG A 105 -4.10 -12.64 -11.88
CA ARG A 105 -3.33 -11.80 -10.95
C ARG A 105 -2.17 -12.54 -10.31
N ARG A 106 -2.30 -13.85 -10.03
CA ARG A 106 -1.22 -14.69 -9.49
C ARG A 106 0.01 -14.78 -10.39
N HIS A 107 -0.15 -14.49 -11.68
CA HIS A 107 0.92 -14.54 -12.67
C HIS A 107 1.46 -13.16 -13.06
N VAL A 108 1.10 -12.11 -12.34
CA VAL A 108 1.63 -10.77 -12.57
C VAL A 108 3.08 -10.71 -12.13
N THR A 109 3.96 -10.32 -13.04
CA THR A 109 5.39 -10.14 -12.76
C THR A 109 5.60 -9.14 -11.62
N GLY A 110 6.46 -9.47 -10.67
CA GLY A 110 6.71 -8.69 -9.46
C GLY A 110 5.72 -8.93 -8.32
N LEU A 111 4.62 -9.65 -8.55
CA LEU A 111 3.63 -9.97 -7.52
C LEU A 111 3.82 -11.38 -6.96
N HIS A 112 4.07 -11.50 -5.65
CA HIS A 112 4.05 -12.81 -5.01
C HIS A 112 2.62 -13.39 -5.06
N PRO A 113 2.42 -14.68 -5.49
CA PRO A 113 1.09 -15.27 -5.67
C PRO A 113 0.16 -15.18 -4.46
N ASP A 114 0.70 -15.29 -3.24
CA ASP A 114 -0.05 -15.17 -1.98
C ASP A 114 -0.61 -13.77 -1.72
N ARG A 115 -0.10 -12.75 -2.41
CA ARG A 115 -0.58 -11.37 -2.34
C ARG A 115 -1.68 -11.06 -3.34
N ALA A 116 -1.84 -11.89 -4.37
CA ALA A 116 -2.83 -11.68 -5.44
C ALA A 116 -4.28 -11.49 -4.93
N PRO A 117 -4.75 -12.18 -3.87
CA PRO A 117 -6.10 -11.97 -3.37
C PRO A 117 -6.35 -10.57 -2.79
N THR A 118 -5.33 -9.93 -2.21
CA THR A 118 -5.48 -8.67 -1.46
C THR A 118 -4.85 -7.47 -2.13
N ILE A 119 -4.10 -7.66 -3.22
CA ILE A 119 -3.32 -6.58 -3.84
C ILE A 119 -4.20 -5.44 -4.35
N VAL A 120 -5.38 -5.73 -4.91
CA VAL A 120 -6.30 -4.71 -5.41
C VAL A 120 -6.74 -3.77 -4.29
N ALA A 121 -7.18 -4.32 -3.15
CA ALA A 121 -7.51 -3.51 -1.98
C ALA A 121 -6.27 -2.75 -1.46
N GLY A 122 -5.11 -3.38 -1.50
CA GLY A 122 -3.83 -2.74 -1.11
C GLY A 122 -3.51 -1.50 -1.94
N VAL A 123 -3.65 -1.58 -3.26
CA VAL A 123 -3.44 -0.43 -4.16
C VAL A 123 -4.45 0.67 -3.91
N VAL A 124 -5.74 0.34 -3.71
CA VAL A 124 -6.76 1.34 -3.37
C VAL A 124 -6.42 2.06 -2.07
N ILE A 125 -6.04 1.31 -1.02
CA ILE A 125 -5.68 1.89 0.28
C ILE A 125 -4.49 2.85 0.13
N LEU A 126 -3.46 2.46 -0.62
CA LEU A 126 -2.28 3.29 -0.83
C LEU A 126 -2.61 4.57 -1.61
N LEU A 127 -3.42 4.46 -2.67
CA LEU A 127 -3.90 5.61 -3.44
C LEU A 127 -4.72 6.58 -2.60
N GLU A 128 -5.69 6.09 -1.83
CA GLU A 128 -6.51 6.95 -0.98
C GLU A 128 -5.71 7.59 0.15
N ALA A 129 -4.67 6.90 0.66
CA ALA A 129 -3.72 7.50 1.59
C ALA A 129 -2.97 8.67 0.94
N LEU A 130 -2.35 8.48 -0.23
CA LEU A 130 -1.66 9.55 -0.94
C LEU A 130 -2.58 10.75 -1.20
N ARG A 131 -3.80 10.51 -1.70
CA ARG A 131 -4.81 11.54 -1.94
C ARG A 131 -5.21 12.30 -0.67
N ALA A 132 -5.38 11.59 0.44
CA ALA A 132 -5.76 12.20 1.72
C ALA A 132 -4.69 13.14 2.29
N PHE A 133 -3.42 12.89 1.96
CA PHE A 133 -2.28 13.73 2.35
C PHE A 133 -1.82 14.70 1.27
N GLY A 134 -2.46 14.69 0.08
CA GLY A 134 -2.10 15.56 -1.05
C GLY A 134 -0.71 15.26 -1.62
N LEU A 135 -0.31 14.00 -1.64
CA LEU A 135 0.99 13.55 -2.12
C LEU A 135 0.88 12.85 -3.47
N ASP A 136 1.85 13.07 -4.34
CA ASP A 136 1.91 12.50 -5.68
C ASP A 136 2.77 11.23 -5.76
N GLU A 137 3.55 10.94 -4.73
CA GLU A 137 4.44 9.78 -4.66
C GLU A 137 4.60 9.24 -3.23
N VAL A 138 5.07 8.01 -3.14
CA VAL A 138 5.52 7.36 -1.90
C VAL A 138 6.87 6.71 -2.11
N GLU A 139 7.82 6.96 -1.20
CA GLU A 139 9.08 6.20 -1.15
C GLU A 139 8.84 4.85 -0.51
N VAL A 140 9.28 3.77 -1.14
CA VAL A 140 9.06 2.40 -0.65
C VAL A 140 10.26 1.94 0.18
N SER A 141 10.01 1.36 1.35
CA SER A 141 11.07 0.84 2.21
C SER A 141 10.87 -0.64 2.54
N GLU A 142 11.94 -1.41 2.42
CA GLU A 142 12.04 -2.78 2.92
C GLU A 142 12.20 -2.84 4.45
N HIS A 143 12.59 -1.72 5.05
CA HIS A 143 12.80 -1.62 6.49
C HIS A 143 11.48 -1.27 7.18
N ASP A 144 10.84 -2.28 7.75
CA ASP A 144 9.58 -2.14 8.47
C ASP A 144 9.78 -1.88 9.99
N ILE A 145 8.69 -1.94 10.75
CA ILE A 145 8.68 -1.77 12.21
C ILE A 145 9.61 -2.77 12.92
N LEU A 146 9.74 -3.99 12.41
CA LEU A 146 10.60 -5.02 13.02
C LEU A 146 12.08 -4.64 12.89
N TRP A 147 12.45 -4.06 11.76
CA TRP A 147 13.80 -3.52 11.57
C TRP A 147 14.08 -2.37 12.54
N GLY A 148 13.15 -1.43 12.68
CA GLY A 148 13.25 -0.33 13.64
C GLY A 148 13.39 -0.82 15.09
N ALA A 149 12.59 -1.82 15.49
CA ALA A 149 12.66 -2.44 16.80
C ALA A 149 14.03 -3.13 17.03
N ALA A 150 14.55 -3.85 16.02
CA ALA A 150 15.85 -4.50 16.11
C ALA A 150 17.00 -3.49 16.32
N LEU A 151 16.94 -2.35 15.61
CA LEU A 151 17.93 -1.28 15.78
C LEU A 151 17.88 -0.66 17.19
N THR A 152 16.69 -0.48 17.77
CA THR A 152 16.54 0.03 19.13
C THR A 152 17.16 -0.90 20.15
N VAL A 153 16.88 -2.21 20.07
CA VAL A 153 17.48 -3.22 20.96
C VAL A 153 19.00 -3.27 20.80
N ALA A 154 19.51 -3.17 19.57
CA ALA A 154 20.95 -3.17 19.31
C ALA A 154 21.66 -1.94 19.92
N ALA A 155 21.02 -0.78 19.88
CA ALA A 155 21.55 0.44 20.48
C ALA A 155 21.59 0.35 22.02
N ASP A 156 20.52 -0.20 22.64
CA ASP A 156 20.44 -0.38 24.10
C ASP A 156 21.43 -1.42 24.64
N THR A 157 21.87 -2.38 23.81
CA THR A 157 22.86 -3.41 24.21
C THR A 157 24.31 -2.98 23.99
N ALA A 158 24.55 -1.89 23.27
CA ALA A 158 25.88 -1.37 22.98
C ALA A 158 26.36 -0.26 23.95
N GLY A 159 25.50 0.16 24.90
CA GLY A 159 25.79 1.16 25.93
C GLY A 159 25.90 0.55 27.32
#